data_a8dcec673d6937c0deeef5b771e7a305
#
_entry.id   a8dcec673d6937c0deeef5b771e7a305
#
_cell.length_a   1.000
_cell.length_b   1.000
_cell.length_c   1.000
_cell.angle_alpha   90.00
_cell.angle_beta   90.00
_cell.angle_gamma   90.00
#
_symmetry.space_group_name_H-M   'P 1'
#
loop_
_entity.id
_entity.type
_entity.pdbx_description
1 polymer ?
#
loop_
_entity_poly.entity_id
_entity_poly.type
_entity_poly.pdbx_seq_one_letter_code
_entity_poly.pdbx_strand_id
1 'polypeptide(L)'
;SVDLIVLDLLLPGEDGLSICRRLRAGEDGTPIIMLSAKSEDVDRIVGLEVGADDYMGKPYNPRELLARINAVLRRRPRLEAPGAPSSAQEVFSFGPYNFNLGNRSLHRGDEEMPLTTGEYAMLKALVRHPHQPLTREKLAKLARGREFDPYDRSLDVQVSRLRKLIEPDPASPRYIQTVWGIGYVFVPDQTHH
;
A
#
# COMPACT_ATOMS: atom_id res chain seq x y z
N SER A 1 4.20 20.27 8.99
CA SER A 1 3.82 18.97 8.44
C SER A 1 5.02 18.37 7.71
N VAL A 2 5.22 17.09 7.83
CA VAL A 2 6.31 16.33 7.19
C VAL A 2 5.72 15.60 6.01
N ASP A 3 6.41 15.60 4.86
CA ASP A 3 5.88 14.97 3.64
C ASP A 3 6.21 13.48 3.52
N LEU A 4 7.30 13.04 4.17
CA LEU A 4 7.72 11.65 4.22
C LEU A 4 8.68 11.47 5.39
N ILE A 5 8.64 10.31 6.01
CA ILE A 5 9.54 9.92 7.09
C ILE A 5 10.47 8.80 6.57
N VAL A 6 11.76 8.99 6.71
CA VAL A 6 12.75 7.92 6.57
C VAL A 6 13.13 7.46 7.96
N LEU A 7 12.79 6.23 8.31
CA LEU A 7 12.87 5.72 9.66
C LEU A 7 13.86 4.55 9.76
N ASP A 8 14.91 4.72 10.55
CA ASP A 8 15.81 3.62 10.88
C ASP A 8 15.17 2.70 11.90
N LEU A 9 15.27 1.39 11.71
CA LEU A 9 14.81 0.41 12.71
C LEU A 9 15.67 0.43 13.96
N LEU A 10 16.98 0.61 13.82
CA LEU A 10 17.93 0.60 14.93
C LEU A 10 18.20 2.03 15.41
N LEU A 11 17.30 2.58 16.19
CA LEU A 11 17.49 3.88 16.85
C LEU A 11 17.83 3.68 18.33
N PRO A 12 18.72 4.50 18.91
CA PRO A 12 18.96 4.48 20.36
C PRO A 12 17.70 4.97 21.09
N GLY A 13 17.21 4.18 22.01
CA GLY A 13 16.05 4.47 22.83
C GLY A 13 14.78 3.77 22.37
N GLU A 14 13.97 4.38 21.52
CA GLU A 14 12.76 3.78 20.95
C GLU A 14 13.07 3.12 19.59
N ASP A 15 12.68 1.88 19.38
CA ASP A 15 12.89 1.21 18.09
C ASP A 15 11.97 1.76 17.00
N GLY A 16 12.43 1.70 15.74
CA GLY A 16 11.71 2.24 14.59
C GLY A 16 10.33 1.59 14.36
N LEU A 17 10.14 0.33 14.74
CA LEU A 17 8.84 -0.35 14.63
C LEU A 17 7.84 0.23 15.61
N SER A 18 8.26 0.52 16.84
CA SER A 18 7.43 1.16 17.88
C SER A 18 7.02 2.57 17.45
N ILE A 19 7.93 3.35 16.88
CA ILE A 19 7.63 4.67 16.31
C ILE A 19 6.60 4.56 15.20
N CYS A 20 6.77 3.62 14.27
CA CYS A 20 5.83 3.41 13.17
C CYS A 20 4.43 3.03 13.67
N ARG A 21 4.34 2.10 14.65
CA ARG A 21 3.06 1.73 15.27
C ARG A 21 2.36 2.93 15.88
N ARG A 22 3.10 3.74 16.63
CA ARG A 22 2.56 4.94 17.28
C ARG A 22 2.04 5.96 16.26
N LEU A 23 2.76 6.20 15.17
CA LEU A 23 2.31 7.09 14.10
C LEU A 23 1.04 6.57 13.43
N ARG A 24 0.95 5.28 13.17
CA ARG A 24 -0.25 4.67 12.54
C ARG A 24 -1.44 4.60 13.49
N ALA A 25 -1.21 4.40 14.79
CA ALA A 25 -2.27 4.45 15.80
C ALA A 25 -2.88 5.86 15.96
N GLY A 26 -2.09 6.91 15.67
CA GLY A 26 -2.56 8.31 15.65
C GLY A 26 -3.18 8.74 14.31
N GLU A 27 -3.53 7.79 13.42
CA GLU A 27 -4.09 8.05 12.08
C GLU A 27 -3.20 8.92 11.18
N ASP A 28 -1.90 9.02 11.51
CA ASP A 28 -0.94 9.76 10.69
C ASP A 28 -0.65 9.01 9.37
N GLY A 29 -1.23 9.48 8.29
CA GLY A 29 -1.05 8.97 6.93
C GLY A 29 0.27 9.37 6.27
N THR A 30 1.20 10.02 6.98
CA THR A 30 2.50 10.40 6.44
C THR A 30 3.25 9.15 5.96
N PRO A 31 3.73 9.13 4.71
CA PRO A 31 4.46 7.99 4.18
C PRO A 31 5.73 7.69 4.98
N ILE A 32 6.00 6.42 5.22
CA ILE A 32 7.18 5.95 5.96
C ILE A 32 7.98 4.98 5.09
N ILE A 33 9.26 5.29 4.88
CA ILE A 33 10.25 4.35 4.33
C ILE A 33 11.12 3.87 5.48
N MET A 34 11.14 2.57 5.73
CA MET A 34 11.99 1.98 6.77
C MET A 34 13.37 1.61 6.23
N LEU A 35 14.40 1.90 7.04
CA LEU A 35 15.77 1.45 6.81
C LEU A 35 16.12 0.38 7.84
N SER A 36 16.73 -0.74 7.39
CA SER A 36 17.16 -1.82 8.27
C SER A 36 18.52 -2.37 7.87
N ALA A 37 19.19 -3.04 8.79
CA ALA A 37 20.36 -3.84 8.48
C ALA A 37 19.95 -5.02 7.58
N LYS A 38 20.78 -5.36 6.60
CA LYS A 38 20.48 -6.26 5.46
C LYS A 38 20.16 -7.73 5.83
N SER A 39 20.18 -8.10 7.10
CA SER A 39 20.25 -9.49 7.53
C SER A 39 18.92 -10.10 8.02
N GLU A 40 17.82 -9.37 8.08
CA GLU A 40 16.60 -9.89 8.68
C GLU A 40 15.37 -9.66 7.81
N ASP A 41 15.02 -10.66 6.98
CA ASP A 41 13.75 -10.72 6.25
C ASP A 41 12.54 -10.57 7.18
N VAL A 42 12.68 -10.97 8.43
CA VAL A 42 11.65 -10.87 9.48
C VAL A 42 11.34 -9.41 9.79
N ASP A 43 12.36 -8.57 10.01
CA ASP A 43 12.18 -7.14 10.32
C ASP A 43 11.51 -6.39 9.18
N ARG A 44 11.80 -6.77 7.95
CA ARG A 44 11.18 -6.22 6.75
C ARG A 44 9.70 -6.56 6.65
N ILE A 45 9.33 -7.81 6.89
CA ILE A 45 7.93 -8.25 6.90
C ILE A 45 7.17 -7.53 8.01
N VAL A 46 7.72 -7.53 9.23
CA VAL A 46 7.13 -6.86 10.38
C VAL A 46 6.99 -5.36 10.16
N GLY A 47 8.02 -4.69 9.60
CA GLY A 47 7.98 -3.26 9.29
C GLY A 47 6.84 -2.89 8.33
N LEU A 48 6.64 -3.70 7.30
CA LEU A 48 5.55 -3.51 6.35
C LEU A 48 4.18 -3.87 6.96
N GLU A 49 4.10 -4.89 7.80
CA GLU A 49 2.88 -5.23 8.55
C GLU A 49 2.47 -4.14 9.52
N VAL A 50 3.42 -3.42 10.09
CA VAL A 50 3.19 -2.31 11.04
C VAL A 50 2.73 -1.03 10.33
N GLY A 51 2.95 -0.88 9.04
CA GLY A 51 2.42 0.26 8.29
C GLY A 51 3.42 1.06 7.48
N ALA A 52 4.64 0.59 7.30
CA ALA A 52 5.56 1.22 6.37
C ALA A 52 5.08 1.12 4.93
N ASP A 53 5.34 2.16 4.14
CA ASP A 53 4.98 2.23 2.72
C ASP A 53 6.04 1.63 1.81
N ASP A 54 7.29 1.64 2.25
CA ASP A 54 8.41 0.97 1.60
C ASP A 54 9.49 0.62 2.61
N TYR A 55 10.47 -0.17 2.17
CA TYR A 55 11.54 -0.70 2.98
C TYR A 55 12.84 -0.75 2.19
N MET A 56 13.98 -0.48 2.84
CA MET A 56 15.29 -0.53 2.23
C MET A 56 16.34 -1.10 3.18
N GLY A 57 17.15 -2.05 2.67
CA GLY A 57 18.26 -2.61 3.41
C GLY A 57 19.52 -1.72 3.41
N LYS A 58 20.24 -1.69 4.52
CA LYS A 58 21.58 -1.09 4.63
C LYS A 58 22.65 -2.12 4.23
N PRO A 59 23.75 -1.72 3.58
CA PRO A 59 24.05 -0.39 3.02
C PRO A 59 23.18 -0.13 1.79
N TYR A 60 22.66 1.10 1.64
CA TYR A 60 21.82 1.49 0.53
C TYR A 60 22.54 2.49 -0.40
N ASN A 61 22.13 2.48 -1.66
CA ASN A 61 22.55 3.48 -2.62
C ASN A 61 21.69 4.75 -2.44
N PRO A 62 22.30 5.95 -2.25
CA PRO A 62 21.56 7.20 -2.11
C PRO A 62 20.62 7.50 -3.29
N ARG A 63 21.01 7.12 -4.51
CA ARG A 63 20.17 7.28 -5.71
C ARG A 63 18.93 6.39 -5.65
N GLU A 64 19.07 5.18 -5.10
CA GLU A 64 17.95 4.28 -4.89
C GLU A 64 17.00 4.84 -3.83
N LEU A 65 17.51 5.34 -2.72
CA LEU A 65 16.68 5.99 -1.69
C LEU A 65 15.91 7.17 -2.28
N LEU A 66 16.57 8.03 -3.03
CA LEU A 66 15.91 9.16 -3.69
C LEU A 66 14.83 8.71 -4.67
N ALA A 67 15.08 7.67 -5.46
CA ALA A 67 14.08 7.11 -6.38
C ALA A 67 12.86 6.58 -5.65
N ARG A 68 13.03 5.91 -4.49
CA ARG A 68 11.95 5.42 -3.63
C ARG A 68 11.16 6.55 -2.99
N ILE A 69 11.85 7.57 -2.45
CA ILE A 69 11.20 8.78 -1.91
C ILE A 69 10.32 9.42 -2.99
N ASN A 70 10.86 9.66 -4.17
CA ASN A 70 10.10 10.24 -5.28
C ASN A 70 8.93 9.36 -5.71
N ALA A 71 9.09 8.04 -5.72
CA ALA A 71 8.00 7.12 -6.06
C ALA A 71 6.88 7.17 -5.02
N VAL A 72 7.20 7.24 -3.74
CA VAL A 72 6.21 7.34 -2.65
C VAL A 72 5.52 8.69 -2.67
N LEU A 73 6.25 9.80 -2.85
CA LEU A 73 5.68 11.15 -2.91
C LEU A 73 4.77 11.37 -4.14
N ARG A 74 5.09 10.77 -5.29
CA ARG A 74 4.21 10.82 -6.48
C ARG A 74 2.84 10.17 -6.24
N ARG A 75 2.72 9.30 -5.28
CA ARG A 75 1.46 8.64 -4.91
C ARG A 75 0.56 9.53 -4.04
N ARG A 76 1.08 10.65 -3.50
CA ARG A 76 0.27 11.65 -2.78
C ARG A 76 -0.61 12.41 -3.77
N PRO A 77 -1.82 12.86 -3.36
CA PRO A 77 -2.54 13.84 -4.14
C PRO A 77 -1.65 15.08 -4.23
N ARG A 78 -1.36 15.52 -5.45
CA ARG A 78 -0.98 16.91 -5.64
C ARG A 78 -2.16 17.72 -5.13
N LEU A 79 -1.95 18.59 -4.15
CA LEU A 79 -2.94 19.62 -3.84
C LEU A 79 -3.16 20.37 -5.17
N GLU A 80 -4.26 20.05 -5.84
CA GLU A 80 -4.60 20.70 -7.09
C GLU A 80 -4.82 22.17 -6.77
N ALA A 81 -4.12 23.03 -7.52
CA ALA A 81 -4.38 24.46 -7.48
C ALA A 81 -5.88 24.69 -7.79
N PRO A 82 -6.55 25.63 -7.13
CA PRO A 82 -7.96 25.93 -7.40
C PRO A 82 -8.11 26.32 -8.87
N GLY A 83 -8.78 25.49 -9.68
CA GLY A 83 -9.05 25.77 -11.09
C GLY A 83 -8.62 24.71 -12.10
N ALA A 84 -7.98 23.61 -11.71
CA ALA A 84 -7.79 22.49 -12.62
C ALA A 84 -9.16 21.79 -12.87
N PRO A 85 -9.50 21.41 -14.12
CA PRO A 85 -10.73 20.67 -14.39
C PRO A 85 -10.67 19.37 -13.60
N SER A 86 -11.62 19.19 -12.69
CA SER A 86 -11.85 17.97 -11.93
C SER A 86 -11.82 16.78 -12.89
N SER A 87 -10.74 16.02 -12.89
CA SER A 87 -10.76 14.69 -13.48
C SER A 87 -11.91 13.96 -12.81
N ALA A 88 -12.86 13.48 -13.61
CA ALA A 88 -14.08 12.83 -13.15
C ALA A 88 -13.76 11.95 -11.94
N GLN A 89 -14.48 12.17 -10.83
CA GLN A 89 -14.24 11.42 -9.58
C GLN A 89 -14.48 9.95 -9.89
N GLU A 90 -13.38 9.23 -10.13
CA GLU A 90 -13.42 7.82 -10.47
C GLU A 90 -13.66 7.06 -9.16
N VAL A 91 -14.91 6.63 -8.96
CA VAL A 91 -15.33 5.88 -7.77
C VAL A 91 -15.59 4.45 -8.15
N PHE A 92 -14.96 3.53 -7.42
CA PHE A 92 -15.17 2.09 -7.54
C PHE A 92 -15.97 1.60 -6.35
N SER A 93 -17.13 0.98 -6.60
CA SER A 93 -17.97 0.38 -5.56
C SER A 93 -17.86 -1.14 -5.61
N PHE A 94 -17.64 -1.78 -4.46
CA PHE A 94 -17.62 -3.23 -4.31
C PHE A 94 -18.08 -3.63 -2.91
N GLY A 95 -19.03 -4.55 -2.82
CA GLY A 95 -19.68 -4.87 -1.54
C GLY A 95 -20.15 -3.62 -0.81
N PRO A 96 -19.81 -3.44 0.48
CA PRO A 96 -20.17 -2.24 1.24
C PRO A 96 -19.20 -1.07 1.05
N TYR A 97 -18.20 -1.21 0.17
CA TYR A 97 -17.09 -0.25 0.03
C TYR A 97 -17.28 0.68 -1.17
N ASN A 98 -16.91 1.95 -0.96
CA ASN A 98 -16.79 2.97 -1.99
C ASN A 98 -15.36 3.52 -1.97
N PHE A 99 -14.60 3.26 -3.03
CA PHE A 99 -13.22 3.67 -3.19
C PHE A 99 -13.12 4.82 -4.20
N ASN A 100 -12.82 6.01 -3.72
CA ASN A 100 -12.71 7.21 -4.53
C ASN A 100 -11.24 7.50 -4.83
N LEU A 101 -10.87 7.46 -6.11
CA LEU A 101 -9.50 7.73 -6.55
C LEU A 101 -9.13 9.22 -6.50
N GLY A 102 -10.10 10.12 -6.64
CA GLY A 102 -9.86 11.55 -6.66
C GLY A 102 -9.38 12.08 -5.31
N ASN A 103 -10.12 11.80 -4.26
CA ASN A 103 -9.77 12.20 -2.89
C ASN A 103 -9.00 11.12 -2.10
N ARG A 104 -8.74 9.95 -2.71
CA ARG A 104 -7.99 8.82 -2.14
C ARG A 104 -8.62 8.23 -0.89
N SER A 105 -9.93 8.27 -0.77
CA SER A 105 -10.67 7.72 0.36
C SER A 105 -11.29 6.36 0.07
N LEU A 106 -11.35 5.53 1.09
CA LEU A 106 -12.13 4.31 1.12
C LEU A 106 -13.17 4.44 2.22
N HIS A 107 -14.43 4.21 1.89
CA HIS A 107 -15.54 4.23 2.83
C HIS A 107 -16.23 2.87 2.87
N ARG A 108 -16.66 2.47 4.06
CA ARG A 108 -17.59 1.36 4.28
C ARG A 108 -18.90 1.94 4.83
N GLY A 109 -19.89 2.12 3.95
CA GLY A 109 -21.05 2.96 4.27
C GLY A 109 -20.60 4.40 4.55
N ASP A 110 -20.92 4.92 5.74
CA ASP A 110 -20.54 6.27 6.18
C ASP A 110 -19.18 6.33 6.92
N GLU A 111 -18.56 5.18 7.18
CA GLU A 111 -17.29 5.09 7.90
C GLU A 111 -16.12 5.21 6.94
N GLU A 112 -15.26 6.23 7.13
CA GLU A 112 -14.01 6.35 6.39
C GLU A 112 -12.97 5.39 6.95
N MET A 113 -12.35 4.61 6.05
CA MET A 113 -11.31 3.64 6.38
C MET A 113 -9.95 4.20 5.97
N PRO A 114 -9.05 4.50 6.90
CA PRO A 114 -7.76 5.10 6.58
C PRO A 114 -6.89 4.14 5.78
N LEU A 115 -6.34 4.62 4.66
CA LEU A 115 -5.40 3.90 3.82
C LEU A 115 -4.02 4.52 3.91
N THR A 116 -3.00 3.70 4.09
CA THR A 116 -1.63 4.12 3.82
C THR A 116 -1.42 4.35 2.33
N THR A 117 -0.36 5.09 1.98
CA THR A 117 -0.02 5.35 0.57
C THR A 117 0.20 4.06 -0.22
N GLY A 118 0.81 3.05 0.40
CA GLY A 118 1.03 1.74 -0.21
C GLY A 118 -0.25 0.95 -0.43
N GLU A 119 -1.15 0.94 0.55
CA GLU A 119 -2.47 0.29 0.45
C GLU A 119 -3.33 0.94 -0.63
N TYR A 120 -3.37 2.28 -0.66
CA TYR A 120 -4.06 2.99 -1.72
C TYR A 120 -3.54 2.62 -3.11
N ALA A 121 -2.22 2.64 -3.31
CA ALA A 121 -1.62 2.33 -4.60
C ALA A 121 -1.90 0.89 -5.04
N MET A 122 -1.88 -0.06 -4.10
CA MET A 122 -2.18 -1.46 -4.34
C MET A 122 -3.66 -1.67 -4.69
N LEU A 123 -4.56 -1.10 -3.91
CA LEU A 123 -5.99 -1.18 -4.16
C LEU A 123 -6.36 -0.53 -5.50
N LYS A 124 -5.80 0.64 -5.80
CA LYS A 124 -5.97 1.32 -7.10
C LYS A 124 -5.55 0.43 -8.28
N ALA A 125 -4.40 -0.24 -8.17
CA ALA A 125 -3.94 -1.14 -9.23
C ALA A 125 -4.90 -2.31 -9.44
N LEU A 126 -5.44 -2.87 -8.36
CA LEU A 126 -6.37 -4.00 -8.39
C LEU A 126 -7.75 -3.61 -8.94
N VAL A 127 -8.37 -2.54 -8.45
CA VAL A 127 -9.74 -2.15 -8.85
C VAL A 127 -9.83 -1.71 -10.32
N ARG A 128 -8.72 -1.23 -10.89
CA ARG A 128 -8.65 -0.88 -12.32
C ARG A 128 -8.53 -2.07 -13.26
N HIS A 129 -8.31 -3.26 -12.73
CA HIS A 129 -8.20 -4.50 -13.51
C HIS A 129 -9.12 -5.59 -12.92
N PRO A 130 -10.45 -5.33 -12.81
CA PRO A 130 -11.38 -6.29 -12.24
C PRO A 130 -11.42 -7.56 -13.09
N HIS A 131 -11.53 -8.71 -12.42
CA HIS A 131 -11.57 -10.05 -13.04
C HIS A 131 -10.33 -10.44 -13.85
N GLN A 132 -9.29 -9.60 -13.86
CA GLN A 132 -8.04 -9.88 -14.56
C GLN A 132 -6.97 -10.33 -13.57
N PRO A 133 -6.44 -11.55 -13.66
CA PRO A 133 -5.30 -11.97 -12.88
C PRO A 133 -4.07 -11.10 -13.18
N LEU A 134 -3.50 -10.50 -12.15
CA LEU A 134 -2.28 -9.71 -12.23
C LEU A 134 -1.12 -10.52 -11.67
N THR A 135 -0.04 -10.64 -12.44
CA THR A 135 1.20 -11.22 -11.93
C THR A 135 1.80 -10.30 -10.86
N ARG A 136 2.59 -10.86 -9.95
CA ARG A 136 3.30 -10.08 -8.93
C ARG A 136 4.15 -8.97 -9.54
N GLU A 137 4.81 -9.25 -10.67
CA GLU A 137 5.59 -8.26 -11.44
C GLU A 137 4.72 -7.11 -11.94
N LYS A 138 3.60 -7.42 -12.60
CA LYS A 138 2.68 -6.42 -13.11
C LYS A 138 2.09 -5.58 -11.99
N LEU A 139 1.70 -6.22 -10.90
CA LEU A 139 1.14 -5.55 -9.73
C LEU A 139 2.16 -4.64 -9.03
N ALA A 140 3.42 -5.10 -8.88
CA ALA A 140 4.51 -4.29 -8.35
C ALA A 140 4.77 -3.06 -9.23
N LYS A 141 4.79 -3.22 -10.55
CA LYS A 141 4.98 -2.11 -11.49
C LYS A 141 3.82 -1.11 -11.43
N LEU A 142 2.57 -1.57 -11.40
CA LEU A 142 1.39 -0.72 -11.34
C LEU A 142 1.27 0.02 -9.99
N ALA A 143 1.50 -0.68 -8.88
CA ALA A 143 1.34 -0.11 -7.54
C ALA A 143 2.56 0.68 -7.07
N ARG A 144 3.77 0.28 -7.42
CA ARG A 144 5.02 0.85 -6.90
C ARG A 144 5.88 1.55 -7.94
N GLY A 145 5.64 1.32 -9.24
CA GLY A 145 6.42 1.91 -10.33
C GLY A 145 7.87 1.42 -10.38
N ARG A 146 8.16 0.24 -9.82
CA ARG A 146 9.49 -0.35 -9.79
C ARG A 146 9.49 -1.79 -10.29
N GLU A 147 10.68 -2.31 -10.62
CA GLU A 147 10.85 -3.70 -10.97
C GLU A 147 10.56 -4.62 -9.77
N PHE A 148 10.07 -5.78 -10.07
CA PHE A 148 9.75 -6.81 -9.09
C PHE A 148 11.03 -7.59 -8.71
N ASP A 149 11.26 -7.71 -7.41
CA ASP A 149 12.26 -8.62 -6.87
C ASP A 149 11.54 -9.90 -6.40
N PRO A 150 11.85 -11.07 -6.96
CA PRO A 150 11.22 -12.34 -6.58
C PRO A 150 11.38 -12.69 -5.09
N TYR A 151 12.42 -12.18 -4.46
CA TYR A 151 12.68 -12.37 -3.03
C TYR A 151 11.98 -11.32 -2.16
N ASP A 152 11.39 -10.28 -2.77
CA ASP A 152 10.66 -9.24 -2.06
C ASP A 152 9.22 -9.67 -1.77
N ARG A 153 8.96 -10.13 -0.55
CA ARG A 153 7.62 -10.48 -0.09
C ARG A 153 6.75 -9.28 0.30
N SER A 154 7.24 -8.08 0.18
CA SER A 154 6.54 -6.87 0.59
C SER A 154 5.20 -6.65 -0.12
N LEU A 155 5.06 -7.15 -1.36
CA LEU A 155 3.81 -7.11 -2.10
C LEU A 155 2.75 -8.02 -1.45
N ASP A 156 3.13 -9.25 -1.10
CA ASP A 156 2.22 -10.21 -0.45
C ASP A 156 1.78 -9.71 0.93
N VAL A 157 2.68 -9.05 1.66
CA VAL A 157 2.35 -8.39 2.94
C VAL A 157 1.33 -7.27 2.75
N GLN A 158 1.48 -6.43 1.74
CA GLN A 158 0.50 -5.38 1.46
C GLN A 158 -0.85 -5.93 1.03
N VAL A 159 -0.88 -7.01 0.25
CA VAL A 159 -2.13 -7.72 -0.07
C VAL A 159 -2.77 -8.28 1.20
N SER A 160 -1.98 -8.88 2.09
CA SER A 160 -2.47 -9.39 3.38
C SER A 160 -3.10 -8.27 4.23
N ARG A 161 -2.48 -7.08 4.27
CA ARG A 161 -3.03 -5.92 4.99
C ARG A 161 -4.31 -5.41 4.37
N LEU A 162 -4.38 -5.29 3.05
CA LEU A 162 -5.61 -4.92 2.36
C LEU A 162 -6.73 -5.92 2.66
N ARG A 163 -6.45 -7.22 2.66
CA ARG A 163 -7.43 -8.24 3.03
C ARG A 163 -7.96 -8.04 4.45
N LYS A 164 -7.09 -7.76 5.41
CA LYS A 164 -7.54 -7.45 6.79
C LYS A 164 -8.45 -6.23 6.85
N LEU A 165 -8.32 -5.30 5.91
CA LEU A 165 -9.09 -4.07 5.86
C LEU A 165 -10.45 -4.24 5.17
N ILE A 166 -10.50 -4.96 4.05
CA ILE A 166 -11.68 -5.01 3.17
C ILE A 166 -12.38 -6.37 3.12
N GLU A 167 -11.74 -7.46 3.56
CA GLU A 167 -12.35 -8.78 3.50
C GLU A 167 -13.15 -9.07 4.78
N PRO A 168 -14.35 -9.68 4.66
CA PRO A 168 -15.07 -10.19 5.82
C PRO A 168 -14.27 -11.25 6.59
N ASP A 169 -13.57 -12.12 5.86
CA ASP A 169 -12.62 -13.09 6.36
C ASP A 169 -11.32 -13.06 5.52
N PRO A 170 -10.23 -12.52 6.07
CA PRO A 170 -8.95 -12.45 5.36
C PRO A 170 -8.37 -13.81 4.96
N ALA A 171 -8.71 -14.89 5.67
CA ALA A 171 -8.26 -16.25 5.36
C ALA A 171 -9.03 -16.87 4.17
N SER A 172 -10.27 -16.40 3.93
CA SER A 172 -11.12 -16.79 2.80
C SER A 172 -11.50 -15.54 1.99
N PRO A 173 -10.56 -14.94 1.26
CA PRO A 173 -10.75 -13.63 0.64
C PRO A 173 -11.77 -13.69 -0.49
N ARG A 174 -12.70 -12.74 -0.48
CA ARG A 174 -13.75 -12.59 -1.47
C ARG A 174 -13.33 -11.64 -2.61
N TYR A 175 -12.73 -10.51 -2.27
CA TYR A 175 -12.41 -9.45 -3.23
C TYR A 175 -11.02 -9.60 -3.83
N ILE A 176 -10.01 -9.86 -3.01
CA ILE A 176 -8.63 -10.05 -3.49
C ILE A 176 -8.27 -11.52 -3.38
N GLN A 177 -8.49 -12.26 -4.46
CA GLN A 177 -8.25 -13.70 -4.50
C GLN A 177 -6.84 -14.02 -4.99
N THR A 178 -6.26 -15.12 -4.48
CA THR A 178 -4.98 -15.64 -4.97
C THR A 178 -5.22 -16.52 -6.18
N VAL A 179 -4.47 -16.27 -7.25
CA VAL A 179 -4.38 -17.17 -8.41
C VAL A 179 -3.03 -17.86 -8.33
N TRP A 180 -3.06 -19.12 -7.90
CA TRP A 180 -1.85 -19.91 -7.66
C TRP A 180 -0.93 -19.96 -8.88
N GLY A 181 0.36 -19.73 -8.66
CA GLY A 181 1.37 -19.69 -9.73
C GLY A 181 1.36 -18.40 -10.57
N ILE A 182 0.40 -17.50 -10.39
CA ILE A 182 0.27 -16.25 -11.16
C ILE A 182 0.42 -15.03 -10.23
N GLY A 183 -0.53 -14.81 -9.34
CA GLY A 183 -0.57 -13.63 -8.48
C GLY A 183 -1.93 -13.40 -7.85
N TYR A 184 -2.55 -12.26 -8.13
CA TYR A 184 -3.82 -11.86 -7.52
C TYR A 184 -4.83 -11.38 -8.55
N VAL A 185 -6.11 -11.58 -8.25
CA VAL A 185 -7.23 -11.06 -9.03
C VAL A 185 -8.19 -10.32 -8.10
N PHE A 186 -8.71 -9.18 -8.57
CA PHE A 186 -9.75 -8.43 -7.89
C PHE A 186 -11.11 -8.81 -8.45
N VAL A 187 -12.03 -9.22 -7.57
CA VAL A 187 -13.39 -9.62 -7.90
C VAL A 187 -14.35 -8.72 -7.11
N PRO A 188 -14.87 -7.62 -7.70
CA PRO A 188 -15.69 -6.64 -6.98
C PRO A 188 -17.02 -7.21 -6.49
N ASP A 189 -17.64 -8.11 -7.27
CA ASP A 189 -18.89 -8.76 -6.95
C ASP A 189 -18.86 -10.23 -7.38
N GLN A 190 -19.33 -11.12 -6.50
CA GLN A 190 -19.78 -12.41 -6.94
C GLN A 190 -21.23 -12.24 -7.43
N THR A 191 -21.41 -12.20 -8.73
CA THR A 191 -22.73 -12.39 -9.32
C THR A 191 -23.23 -13.77 -8.85
N HIS A 192 -24.14 -13.78 -7.88
CA HIS A 192 -24.90 -14.99 -7.61
C HIS A 192 -25.77 -15.25 -8.85
N HIS A 193 -25.39 -16.26 -9.63
CA HIS A 193 -26.29 -16.94 -10.52
C HIS A 193 -26.94 -18.09 -9.75
#